data_212034e4d4d677b5910f86c7f8f07613
#
_entry.id   212034e4d4d677b5910f86c7f8f07613
#
_cell.length_a   1.000
_cell.length_b   1.000
_cell.length_c   1.000
_cell.angle_alpha   90.00
_cell.angle_beta   90.00
_cell.angle_gamma   90.00
#
_symmetry.space_group_name_H-M   'P 1'
#
loop_
_entity.id
_entity.type
_entity.pdbx_description
1 polymer ?
#
loop_
_entity_poly.entity_id
_entity_poly.type
_entity_poly.pdbx_seq_one_letter_code
_entity_poly.pdbx_strand_id
1 'polypeptide(L)'
;GNGSNAPPLRDQITLDLGPLGSATYVRDLSGPQPRVLRGAIGVGLSNGEFAPMPAQGVAANINQGKLDVDAWDDVLTRATAAEPATRSAGVTAAPAGQAMAQDYLPTTLALRARELTLQGRTLHNVVAGALREGTTWRANLDATELNGYLEYRQPGSPEFSNGRLFARLSRVNMPQSDVTQVEELLNEQPGNLPALDIVVDDFELRGKRLGRVEM
;
A
#
# COMPACT_ATOMS: atom_id res chain seq x y z
N GLY A 1 21.02 -31.87 28.11
CA GLY A 1 20.93 -30.67 27.27
C GLY A 1 19.97 -29.69 27.90
N ASN A 2 20.48 -28.71 28.65
CA ASN A 2 19.67 -27.61 29.19
C ASN A 2 19.32 -26.67 28.02
N GLY A 3 18.16 -26.84 27.46
CA GLY A 3 17.55 -25.80 26.61
C GLY A 3 17.25 -24.59 27.48
N SER A 4 18.03 -23.53 27.33
CA SER A 4 17.79 -22.25 28.00
C SER A 4 16.43 -21.72 27.58
N ASN A 5 15.43 -21.88 28.46
CA ASN A 5 14.09 -21.34 28.30
C ASN A 5 14.11 -19.86 28.76
N ALA A 6 15.04 -19.08 28.18
CA ALA A 6 15.04 -17.65 28.39
C ALA A 6 13.81 -17.07 27.68
N PRO A 7 13.04 -16.17 28.30
CA PRO A 7 11.91 -15.54 27.65
C PRO A 7 12.42 -14.81 26.40
N PRO A 8 11.66 -14.85 25.29
CA PRO A 8 12.06 -14.18 24.06
C PRO A 8 12.29 -12.69 24.35
N LEU A 9 13.46 -12.19 23.97
CA LEU A 9 13.80 -10.77 24.13
C LEU A 9 12.94 -9.95 23.16
N ARG A 10 12.02 -9.17 23.71
CA ARG A 10 11.11 -8.33 22.92
C ARG A 10 11.23 -6.88 23.34
N ASP A 11 11.09 -5.97 22.38
CA ASP A 11 10.91 -4.55 22.64
C ASP A 11 9.65 -4.01 21.97
N GLN A 12 9.28 -2.80 22.36
CA GLN A 12 8.21 -2.04 21.74
C GLN A 12 8.76 -0.67 21.36
N ILE A 13 8.58 -0.30 20.08
CA ILE A 13 8.86 1.03 19.59
C ILE A 13 7.53 1.74 19.37
N THR A 14 7.41 2.95 19.86
CA THR A 14 6.26 3.83 19.59
C THR A 14 6.78 5.12 18.99
N LEU A 15 6.22 5.49 17.84
CA LEU A 15 6.40 6.78 17.18
C LEU A 15 5.09 7.53 17.29
N ASP A 16 5.14 8.73 17.83
CA ASP A 16 3.99 9.63 17.91
C ASP A 16 4.32 10.91 17.14
N LEU A 17 3.52 11.17 16.11
CA LEU A 17 3.62 12.38 15.26
C LEU A 17 2.47 13.35 15.56
N GLY A 18 1.88 13.25 16.74
CA GLY A 18 0.75 14.07 17.14
C GLY A 18 -0.47 13.88 16.24
N PRO A 19 -1.07 14.96 15.73
CA PRO A 19 -2.28 14.88 14.92
C PRO A 19 -2.08 14.20 13.55
N LEU A 20 -0.83 14.02 13.13
CA LEU A 20 -0.52 13.37 11.85
C LEU A 20 -0.69 11.86 11.95
N GLY A 21 -0.32 11.26 13.08
CA GLY A 21 -0.45 9.83 13.25
C GLY A 21 0.46 9.25 14.32
N SER A 22 0.32 7.95 14.52
CA SER A 22 1.14 7.17 15.43
C SER A 22 1.48 5.81 14.82
N ALA A 23 2.59 5.23 15.25
CA ALA A 23 2.95 3.88 14.90
C ALA A 23 3.56 3.18 16.11
N THR A 24 3.12 1.95 16.36
CA THR A 24 3.65 1.11 17.43
C THR A 24 4.02 -0.24 16.85
N TYR A 25 5.24 -0.71 17.16
CA TYR A 25 5.75 -2.01 16.72
C TYR A 25 6.26 -2.81 17.90
N VAL A 26 5.94 -4.09 17.94
CA VAL A 26 6.53 -5.08 18.84
C VAL A 26 7.49 -5.93 18.04
N ARG A 27 8.77 -6.00 18.49
CA ARG A 27 9.83 -6.72 17.79
C ARG A 27 10.40 -7.82 18.66
N ASP A 28 10.91 -8.84 17.98
CA ASP A 28 11.75 -9.89 18.56
C ASP A 28 13.22 -9.52 18.33
N LEU A 29 13.99 -9.47 19.42
CA LEU A 29 15.42 -9.17 19.43
C LEU A 29 16.28 -10.41 19.68
N SER A 30 15.70 -11.61 19.71
CA SER A 30 16.43 -12.86 19.99
C SER A 30 17.35 -13.28 18.84
N GLY A 31 17.13 -12.76 17.64
CA GLY A 31 17.94 -13.02 16.44
C GLY A 31 19.05 -11.99 16.23
N PRO A 32 19.89 -12.18 15.18
CA PRO A 32 20.95 -11.25 14.82
C PRO A 32 20.43 -9.89 14.33
N GLN A 33 19.15 -9.82 13.95
CA GLN A 33 18.48 -8.61 13.54
C GLN A 33 17.07 -8.54 14.17
N PRO A 34 16.60 -7.34 14.57
CA PRO A 34 15.26 -7.17 15.06
C PRO A 34 14.23 -7.57 14.01
N ARG A 35 13.24 -8.38 14.41
CA ARG A 35 12.14 -8.82 13.54
C ARG A 35 10.83 -8.27 14.08
N VAL A 36 10.02 -7.64 13.21
CA VAL A 36 8.69 -7.18 13.59
C VAL A 36 7.75 -8.37 13.74
N LEU A 37 7.15 -8.50 14.92
CA LEU A 37 6.14 -9.51 15.21
C LEU A 37 4.74 -8.99 14.88
N ARG A 38 4.48 -7.75 15.27
CA ARG A 38 3.21 -7.06 15.05
C ARG A 38 3.41 -5.56 15.15
N GLY A 39 2.52 -4.82 14.51
CA GLY A 39 2.52 -3.37 14.54
C GLY A 39 1.14 -2.79 14.27
N ALA A 40 0.95 -1.56 14.70
CA ALA A 40 -0.25 -0.78 14.46
C ALA A 40 0.15 0.62 14.02
N ILE A 41 -0.41 1.07 12.91
CA ILE A 41 -0.22 2.42 12.36
C ILE A 41 -1.58 3.10 12.34
N GLY A 42 -1.66 4.28 12.91
CA GLY A 42 -2.85 5.13 12.89
C GLY A 42 -2.52 6.47 12.25
N VAL A 43 -3.32 6.90 11.27
CA VAL A 43 -3.16 8.20 10.60
C VAL A 43 -4.50 8.91 10.58
N GLY A 44 -4.56 10.14 11.10
CA GLY A 44 -5.77 10.94 11.13
C GLY A 44 -6.87 10.38 12.01
N LEU A 45 -6.52 9.57 13.01
CA LEU A 45 -7.46 9.07 14.00
C LEU A 45 -7.90 10.20 14.94
N SER A 46 -9.08 10.08 15.51
CA SER A 46 -9.60 11.06 16.47
C SER A 46 -8.78 11.06 17.76
N ASN A 47 -8.80 12.17 18.52
CA ASN A 47 -8.11 12.25 19.80
C ASN A 47 -8.55 11.12 20.73
N GLY A 48 -7.58 10.33 21.20
CA GLY A 48 -7.82 9.17 22.08
C GLY A 48 -8.20 7.88 21.35
N GLU A 49 -8.28 7.90 20.02
CA GLU A 49 -8.47 6.70 19.20
C GLU A 49 -7.10 6.12 18.83
N PHE A 50 -6.93 4.82 19.08
CA PHE A 50 -5.70 4.10 18.75
C PHE A 50 -5.97 3.06 17.66
N ALA A 51 -5.02 2.89 16.76
CA ALA A 51 -5.08 1.77 15.83
C ALA A 51 -4.99 0.45 16.61
N PRO A 52 -5.93 -0.50 16.42
CA PRO A 52 -5.90 -1.76 17.15
C PRO A 52 -4.68 -2.58 16.76
N MET A 53 -3.94 -3.07 17.77
CA MET A 53 -2.77 -3.93 17.58
C MET A 53 -3.23 -5.32 17.11
N PRO A 54 -2.81 -5.80 15.93
CA PRO A 54 -3.16 -7.12 15.44
C PRO A 54 -2.43 -8.21 16.25
N ALA A 55 -2.91 -9.45 16.15
CA ALA A 55 -2.23 -10.60 16.76
C ALA A 55 -0.87 -10.86 16.10
N GLN A 56 -0.75 -10.63 14.81
CA GLN A 56 0.47 -10.74 14.00
C GLN A 56 0.40 -9.81 12.80
N GLY A 57 1.58 -9.48 12.23
CA GLY A 57 1.70 -8.57 11.09
C GLY A 57 1.47 -7.11 11.50
N VAL A 58 1.31 -6.23 10.53
CA VAL A 58 1.16 -4.78 10.74
C VAL A 58 -0.19 -4.34 10.19
N ALA A 59 -0.99 -3.70 11.02
CA ALA A 59 -2.27 -3.11 10.62
C ALA A 59 -2.13 -1.60 10.49
N ALA A 60 -2.58 -1.03 9.38
CA ALA A 60 -2.68 0.41 9.19
C ALA A 60 -4.14 0.84 9.11
N ASN A 61 -4.50 1.85 9.90
CA ASN A 61 -5.80 2.50 9.88
C ASN A 61 -5.61 3.98 9.52
N ILE A 62 -6.15 4.37 8.37
CA ILE A 62 -6.02 5.71 7.83
C ILE A 62 -7.40 6.34 7.71
N ASN A 63 -7.59 7.50 8.32
CA ASN A 63 -8.81 8.29 8.23
C ASN A 63 -8.45 9.75 7.95
N GLN A 64 -8.53 10.15 6.68
CA GLN A 64 -8.09 11.45 6.24
C GLN A 64 -9.16 12.16 5.40
N GLY A 65 -9.22 13.50 5.51
CA GLY A 65 -10.04 14.30 4.61
C GLY A 65 -9.50 14.25 3.17
N LYS A 66 -8.19 14.44 3.03
CA LYS A 66 -7.45 14.36 1.76
C LYS A 66 -6.22 13.50 1.95
N LEU A 67 -6.03 12.55 1.07
CA LEU A 67 -4.85 11.69 1.03
C LEU A 67 -4.29 11.72 -0.40
N ASP A 68 -3.09 12.25 -0.54
CA ASP A 68 -2.34 12.28 -1.79
C ASP A 68 -1.22 11.23 -1.71
N VAL A 69 -1.46 10.08 -2.35
CA VAL A 69 -0.51 8.95 -2.35
C VAL A 69 0.70 9.27 -3.23
N ASP A 70 0.50 10.06 -4.30
CA ASP A 70 1.57 10.43 -5.22
C ASP A 70 2.58 11.34 -4.52
N ALA A 71 2.09 12.32 -3.73
CA ALA A 71 2.95 13.16 -2.91
C ALA A 71 3.70 12.38 -1.83
N TRP A 72 3.09 11.35 -1.24
CA TRP A 72 3.75 10.47 -0.27
C TRP A 72 4.84 9.60 -0.91
N ASP A 73 4.59 9.06 -2.10
CA ASP A 73 5.59 8.28 -2.85
C ASP A 73 6.82 9.14 -3.19
N ASP A 74 6.60 10.37 -3.60
CA ASP A 74 7.66 11.36 -3.84
C ASP A 74 8.49 11.66 -2.58
N VAL A 75 7.86 11.78 -1.42
CA VAL A 75 8.55 12.03 -0.14
C VAL A 75 9.38 10.81 0.26
N LEU A 76 8.80 9.61 0.18
CA LEU A 76 9.49 8.37 0.51
C LEU A 76 10.67 8.12 -0.43
N THR A 77 10.50 8.32 -1.72
CA THR A 77 11.56 8.17 -2.73
C THR A 77 12.70 9.15 -2.47
N ARG A 78 12.39 10.41 -2.14
CA ARG A 78 13.41 11.42 -1.77
C ARG A 78 14.11 11.08 -0.46
N ALA A 79 13.39 10.62 0.54
CA ALA A 79 13.95 10.23 1.84
C ALA A 79 14.91 9.03 1.69
N THR A 80 14.56 8.04 0.87
CA THR A 80 15.42 6.88 0.59
C THR A 80 16.60 7.22 -0.33
N ALA A 81 16.46 8.21 -1.22
CA ALA A 81 17.55 8.71 -2.06
C ALA A 81 18.50 9.65 -1.30
N ALA A 82 18.06 10.29 -0.21
CA ALA A 82 18.84 11.26 0.57
C ALA A 82 19.76 10.59 1.62
N GLU A 83 19.88 9.28 1.68
CA GLU A 83 20.92 8.59 2.44
C GLU A 83 22.19 8.34 1.58
N PRO A 84 23.06 9.34 1.39
CA PRO A 84 24.43 9.03 1.12
C PRO A 84 25.32 9.82 2.05
N ALA A 85 26.25 9.22 2.67
CA ALA A 85 27.45 9.89 3.14
C ALA A 85 27.80 9.62 4.61
N THR A 86 27.71 8.37 5.03
CA THR A 86 28.74 7.81 5.93
C THR A 86 28.87 6.30 5.68
N ARG A 87 29.15 5.93 4.44
CA ARG A 87 29.64 4.57 4.16
C ARG A 87 31.14 4.62 4.12
N SER A 88 31.75 4.25 5.25
CA SER A 88 33.13 3.72 5.22
C SER A 88 33.19 2.60 4.19
N ALA A 89 34.11 2.74 3.25
CA ALA A 89 34.37 1.76 2.21
C ALA A 89 34.57 0.37 2.82
N GLY A 90 33.79 -0.63 2.40
CA GLY A 90 34.14 -1.99 2.62
C GLY A 90 33.08 -3.03 3.02
N VAL A 91 31.77 -2.78 2.89
CA VAL A 91 30.78 -3.87 3.07
C VAL A 91 29.71 -3.78 2.01
N THR A 92 29.72 -4.74 1.11
CA THR A 92 28.62 -5.04 0.18
C THR A 92 27.44 -5.64 0.98
N ALA A 93 26.55 -4.81 1.49
CA ALA A 93 25.35 -5.26 2.21
C ALA A 93 24.10 -4.66 1.55
N ALA A 94 23.66 -5.24 0.43
CA ALA A 94 22.48 -4.76 -0.27
C ALA A 94 21.20 -5.60 -0.13
N PRO A 95 21.09 -6.86 0.29
CA PRO A 95 19.78 -7.48 0.42
C PRO A 95 19.14 -7.39 1.82
N ALA A 96 19.92 -7.22 2.89
CA ALA A 96 19.40 -7.28 4.26
C ALA A 96 18.52 -6.06 4.65
N GLY A 97 18.85 -4.87 4.19
CA GLY A 97 18.10 -3.65 4.54
C GLY A 97 16.71 -3.57 3.91
N GLN A 98 16.55 -4.07 2.69
CA GLN A 98 15.24 -4.08 2.01
C GLN A 98 14.29 -5.13 2.62
N ALA A 99 14.80 -6.31 3.00
CA ALA A 99 14.01 -7.33 3.67
C ALA A 99 13.52 -6.85 5.05
N MET A 100 14.36 -6.13 5.79
CA MET A 100 13.99 -5.54 7.08
C MET A 100 12.90 -4.46 6.92
N ALA A 101 12.99 -3.62 5.91
CA ALA A 101 11.98 -2.59 5.66
C ALA A 101 10.60 -3.18 5.35
N GLN A 102 10.53 -4.34 4.71
CA GLN A 102 9.26 -4.99 4.38
C GLN A 102 8.48 -5.49 5.60
N ASP A 103 9.16 -5.84 6.70
CA ASP A 103 8.51 -6.28 7.94
C ASP A 103 7.76 -5.15 8.65
N TYR A 104 8.11 -3.89 8.38
CA TYR A 104 7.44 -2.71 8.90
C TYR A 104 6.25 -2.26 8.05
N LEU A 105 6.12 -2.77 6.84
CA LEU A 105 5.03 -2.41 5.94
C LEU A 105 3.71 -3.06 6.37
N PRO A 106 2.57 -2.38 6.18
CA PRO A 106 1.27 -2.95 6.50
C PRO A 106 1.02 -4.27 5.76
N THR A 107 0.47 -5.24 6.50
CA THR A 107 -0.12 -6.46 5.95
C THR A 107 -1.64 -6.32 5.81
N THR A 108 -2.23 -5.45 6.63
CA THR A 108 -3.65 -5.09 6.56
C THR A 108 -3.79 -3.57 6.51
N LEU A 109 -4.70 -3.09 5.68
CA LEU A 109 -4.99 -1.66 5.53
C LEU A 109 -6.49 -1.43 5.60
N ALA A 110 -6.90 -0.51 6.46
CA ALA A 110 -8.24 0.09 6.44
C ALA A 110 -8.08 1.58 6.13
N LEU A 111 -8.72 2.05 5.08
CA LEU A 111 -8.62 3.41 4.60
C LEU A 111 -10.00 4.04 4.49
N ARG A 112 -10.12 5.26 4.99
CA ARG A 112 -11.22 6.20 4.70
C ARG A 112 -10.64 7.54 4.30
N ALA A 113 -11.08 8.05 3.15
CA ALA A 113 -10.70 9.37 2.69
C ALA A 113 -11.87 10.03 1.95
N ARG A 114 -12.07 11.34 2.13
CA ARG A 114 -13.02 12.08 1.30
C ARG A 114 -12.48 12.28 -0.10
N GLU A 115 -11.18 12.51 -0.21
CA GLU A 115 -10.44 12.64 -1.46
C GLU A 115 -9.17 11.80 -1.36
N LEU A 116 -8.97 10.91 -2.33
CA LEU A 116 -7.77 10.09 -2.49
C LEU A 116 -7.17 10.37 -3.87
N THR A 117 -5.97 10.93 -3.90
CA THR A 117 -5.23 11.11 -5.15
C THR A 117 -4.24 9.97 -5.34
N LEU A 118 -4.32 9.29 -6.47
CA LEU A 118 -3.48 8.16 -6.87
C LEU A 118 -3.25 8.20 -8.39
N GLN A 119 -2.00 8.21 -8.81
CA GLN A 119 -1.59 8.30 -10.22
C GLN A 119 -2.26 9.48 -10.95
N GLY A 120 -2.23 10.66 -10.32
CA GLY A 120 -2.83 11.89 -10.84
C GLY A 120 -4.37 11.90 -10.86
N ARG A 121 -5.04 10.87 -10.35
CA ARG A 121 -6.51 10.77 -10.30
C ARG A 121 -7.02 10.95 -8.90
N THR A 122 -8.11 11.67 -8.75
CA THR A 122 -8.77 11.85 -7.47
C THR A 122 -10.05 11.03 -7.41
N LEU A 123 -10.12 10.14 -6.41
CA LEU A 123 -11.31 9.40 -6.04
C LEU A 123 -11.97 10.07 -4.84
N HIS A 124 -13.31 10.05 -4.81
CA HIS A 124 -14.09 10.70 -3.77
C HIS A 124 -14.83 9.68 -2.90
N ASN A 125 -14.95 10.02 -1.59
CA ASN A 125 -15.67 9.22 -0.60
C ASN A 125 -15.14 7.77 -0.53
N VAL A 126 -13.83 7.63 -0.46
CA VAL A 126 -13.15 6.34 -0.52
C VAL A 126 -13.25 5.60 0.81
N VAL A 127 -13.68 4.36 0.73
CA VAL A 127 -13.57 3.35 1.79
C VAL A 127 -12.89 2.13 1.19
N ALA A 128 -11.75 1.75 1.75
CA ALA A 128 -11.02 0.60 1.25
C ALA A 128 -10.51 -0.29 2.38
N GLY A 129 -10.53 -1.58 2.13
CA GLY A 129 -9.85 -2.57 2.96
C GLY A 129 -8.92 -3.39 2.10
N ALA A 130 -7.67 -3.55 2.53
CA ALA A 130 -6.70 -4.34 1.79
C ALA A 130 -5.93 -5.31 2.71
N LEU A 131 -5.52 -6.42 2.12
CA LEU A 131 -4.69 -7.45 2.73
C LEU A 131 -3.51 -7.76 1.82
N ARG A 132 -2.32 -7.83 2.39
CA ARG A 132 -1.09 -8.22 1.70
C ARG A 132 -0.64 -9.59 2.14
N GLU A 133 -0.46 -10.49 1.21
CA GLU A 133 0.14 -11.81 1.40
C GLU A 133 1.36 -11.95 0.48
N GLY A 134 2.54 -11.90 1.05
CA GLY A 134 3.78 -11.87 0.28
C GLY A 134 3.84 -10.65 -0.65
N THR A 135 3.86 -10.91 -1.96
CA THR A 135 3.88 -9.88 -3.01
C THR A 135 2.51 -9.56 -3.59
N THR A 136 1.45 -10.16 -3.05
CA THR A 136 0.08 -9.98 -3.55
C THR A 136 -0.73 -9.12 -2.59
N TRP A 137 -1.33 -8.07 -3.13
CA TRP A 137 -2.32 -7.23 -2.46
C TRP A 137 -3.71 -7.58 -2.94
N ARG A 138 -4.65 -7.74 -2.02
CA ARG A 138 -6.08 -7.89 -2.29
C ARG A 138 -6.83 -6.77 -1.61
N ALA A 139 -7.71 -6.11 -2.34
CA ALA A 139 -8.44 -4.96 -1.82
C ALA A 139 -9.91 -4.98 -2.26
N ASN A 140 -10.78 -4.56 -1.35
CA ASN A 140 -12.11 -4.11 -1.69
C ASN A 140 -12.13 -2.58 -1.59
N LEU A 141 -12.67 -1.94 -2.61
CA LEU A 141 -12.69 -0.50 -2.72
C LEU A 141 -14.11 -0.04 -3.06
N ASP A 142 -14.58 0.95 -2.31
CA ASP A 142 -15.81 1.67 -2.58
C ASP A 142 -15.49 3.17 -2.62
N ALA A 143 -15.80 3.80 -3.75
CA ALA A 143 -15.64 5.21 -4.01
C ALA A 143 -16.78 5.70 -4.90
N THR A 144 -16.92 7.00 -5.04
CA THR A 144 -17.91 7.59 -5.94
C THR A 144 -17.70 7.13 -7.39
N GLU A 145 -16.44 7.06 -7.82
CA GLU A 145 -16.04 6.77 -9.21
C GLU A 145 -15.95 5.28 -9.51
N LEU A 146 -15.67 4.45 -8.50
CA LEU A 146 -15.52 3.02 -8.73
C LEU A 146 -15.86 2.20 -7.48
N ASN A 147 -16.32 0.96 -7.71
CA ASN A 147 -16.61 0.00 -6.66
C ASN A 147 -16.23 -1.40 -7.12
N GLY A 148 -15.56 -2.17 -6.25
CA GLY A 148 -15.28 -3.58 -6.51
C GLY A 148 -14.06 -4.13 -5.83
N TYR A 149 -13.60 -5.26 -6.35
CA TYR A 149 -12.46 -6.04 -5.86
C TYR A 149 -11.27 -5.88 -6.80
N LEU A 150 -10.09 -5.75 -6.20
CA LEU A 150 -8.79 -5.61 -6.88
C LEU A 150 -7.81 -6.64 -6.29
N GLU A 151 -7.03 -7.28 -7.14
CA GLU A 151 -5.84 -8.02 -6.74
C GLU A 151 -4.64 -7.52 -7.55
N TYR A 152 -3.61 -7.09 -6.88
CA TYR A 152 -2.37 -6.66 -7.50
C TYR A 152 -1.22 -7.54 -7.05
N ARG A 153 -0.56 -8.19 -7.99
CA ARG A 153 0.68 -8.94 -7.77
C ARG A 153 1.85 -8.09 -8.23
N GLN A 154 2.78 -7.84 -7.32
CA GLN A 154 3.98 -7.07 -7.61
C GLN A 154 4.87 -7.78 -8.64
N PRO A 155 5.68 -7.02 -9.42
CA PRO A 155 6.69 -7.57 -10.31
C PRO A 155 7.67 -8.47 -9.55
N GLY A 156 8.25 -9.46 -10.26
CA GLY A 156 9.32 -10.30 -9.70
C GLY A 156 9.13 -11.80 -9.89
N SER A 157 8.06 -12.25 -10.56
CA SER A 157 7.95 -13.64 -11.01
C SER A 157 8.34 -13.77 -12.50
N PRO A 158 8.94 -14.90 -12.93
CA PRO A 158 9.26 -15.11 -14.35
C PRO A 158 8.02 -15.02 -15.25
N GLU A 159 6.86 -15.33 -14.72
CA GLU A 159 5.57 -15.35 -15.43
C GLU A 159 4.93 -13.96 -15.54
N PHE A 160 5.22 -13.06 -14.58
CA PHE A 160 4.70 -11.69 -14.54
C PHE A 160 5.83 -10.71 -14.18
N SER A 161 6.73 -10.48 -15.15
CA SER A 161 7.89 -9.59 -14.96
C SER A 161 7.48 -8.17 -14.55
N ASN A 162 6.35 -7.68 -15.06
CA ASN A 162 5.80 -6.34 -14.79
C ASN A 162 4.65 -6.36 -13.77
N GLY A 163 4.39 -7.52 -13.13
CA GLY A 163 3.25 -7.70 -12.23
C GLY A 163 1.95 -8.06 -12.95
N ARG A 164 0.89 -8.21 -12.17
CA ARG A 164 -0.46 -8.49 -12.67
C ARG A 164 -1.50 -7.71 -11.89
N LEU A 165 -2.44 -7.12 -12.60
CA LEU A 165 -3.64 -6.50 -12.01
C LEU A 165 -4.87 -7.31 -12.43
N PHE A 166 -5.57 -7.86 -11.46
CA PHE A 166 -6.86 -8.48 -11.60
C PHE A 166 -7.90 -7.56 -10.96
N ALA A 167 -9.00 -7.27 -11.67
CA ALA A 167 -10.07 -6.44 -11.13
C ALA A 167 -11.45 -6.97 -11.52
N ARG A 168 -12.36 -6.92 -10.57
CA ARG A 168 -13.77 -7.18 -10.76
C ARG A 168 -14.55 -6.02 -10.17
N LEU A 169 -15.00 -5.13 -11.04
CA LEU A 169 -15.60 -3.87 -10.68
C LEU A 169 -17.08 -3.89 -11.04
N SER A 170 -17.93 -3.59 -10.07
CA SER A 170 -19.38 -3.49 -10.31
C SER A 170 -19.72 -2.19 -11.05
N ARG A 171 -18.95 -1.13 -10.78
CA ARG A 171 -19.15 0.18 -11.40
C ARG A 171 -17.81 0.89 -11.58
N VAL A 172 -17.66 1.54 -12.75
CA VAL A 172 -16.62 2.54 -13.00
C VAL A 172 -17.24 3.71 -13.73
N ASN A 173 -17.09 4.91 -13.16
CA ASN A 173 -17.50 6.17 -13.76
C ASN A 173 -16.26 7.04 -14.00
N MET A 174 -15.95 7.31 -15.27
CA MET A 174 -14.86 8.19 -15.66
C MET A 174 -15.41 9.54 -16.14
N PRO A 175 -15.23 10.61 -15.34
CA PRO A 175 -15.63 11.95 -15.76
C PRO A 175 -14.80 12.47 -16.93
N GLN A 176 -15.26 13.54 -17.56
CA GLN A 176 -14.67 14.08 -18.79
C GLN A 176 -13.22 14.58 -18.64
N SER A 177 -12.83 14.96 -17.41
CA SER A 177 -11.48 15.45 -17.10
C SER A 177 -10.39 14.38 -17.21
N ASP A 178 -10.74 13.11 -17.08
CA ASP A 178 -9.74 12.03 -16.95
C ASP A 178 -9.38 11.36 -18.27
N VAL A 179 -10.06 11.74 -19.35
CA VAL A 179 -9.94 11.06 -20.65
C VAL A 179 -8.63 11.39 -21.37
N THR A 180 -8.10 12.59 -21.20
CA THR A 180 -6.81 12.98 -21.81
C THR A 180 -5.66 12.13 -21.23
N GLN A 181 -5.75 11.75 -19.97
CA GLN A 181 -4.77 10.88 -19.31
C GLN A 181 -4.87 9.42 -19.77
N VAL A 182 -6.07 8.94 -20.13
CA VAL A 182 -6.23 7.60 -20.71
C VAL A 182 -5.58 7.50 -22.08
N GLU A 183 -5.69 8.55 -22.90
CA GLU A 183 -5.01 8.62 -24.21
C GLU A 183 -3.49 8.67 -24.05
N GLU A 184 -2.97 9.34 -23.01
CA GLU A 184 -1.54 9.35 -22.68
C GLU A 184 -1.06 7.96 -22.20
N LEU A 185 -1.82 7.28 -21.36
CA LEU A 185 -1.51 5.91 -20.91
C LEU A 185 -1.51 4.89 -22.07
N LEU A 186 -2.40 5.06 -23.04
CA LEU A 186 -2.42 4.22 -24.24
C LEU A 186 -1.24 4.49 -25.20
N ASN A 187 -0.61 5.67 -25.10
CA ASN A 187 0.58 6.04 -25.83
C ASN A 187 1.89 5.68 -25.12
N GLU A 188 1.83 5.32 -23.82
CA GLU A 188 3.00 4.77 -23.13
C GLU A 188 3.33 3.38 -23.67
N GLN A 189 4.63 3.10 -23.76
CA GLN A 189 5.11 1.85 -24.37
C GLN A 189 4.54 0.64 -23.62
N PRO A 190 3.95 -0.34 -24.33
CA PRO A 190 3.31 -1.52 -23.72
C PRO A 190 4.22 -2.40 -22.85
N GLY A 191 5.53 -2.16 -22.91
CA GLY A 191 6.53 -2.97 -22.21
C GLY A 191 6.55 -2.85 -20.70
N ASN A 192 5.93 -1.80 -20.12
CA ASN A 192 5.97 -1.53 -18.67
C ASN A 192 4.64 -1.75 -17.95
N LEU A 193 3.58 -2.09 -18.68
CA LEU A 193 2.28 -2.33 -18.08
C LEU A 193 2.21 -3.72 -17.44
N PRO A 194 1.57 -3.86 -16.26
CA PRO A 194 1.28 -5.17 -15.69
C PRO A 194 0.30 -5.94 -16.60
N ALA A 195 0.28 -7.26 -16.48
CA ALA A 195 -0.76 -8.05 -17.12
C ALA A 195 -2.13 -7.67 -16.52
N LEU A 196 -3.08 -7.34 -17.38
CA LEU A 196 -4.42 -6.87 -16.99
C LEU A 196 -5.45 -7.97 -17.18
N ASP A 197 -6.33 -8.13 -16.18
CA ASP A 197 -7.52 -8.98 -16.21
C ASP A 197 -8.63 -8.21 -15.50
N ILE A 198 -9.34 -7.39 -16.26
CA ILE A 198 -10.30 -6.43 -15.71
C ILE A 198 -11.68 -6.70 -16.29
N VAL A 199 -12.67 -6.85 -15.40
CA VAL A 199 -14.09 -6.87 -15.77
C VAL A 199 -14.81 -5.75 -15.01
N VAL A 200 -15.56 -4.96 -15.74
CA VAL A 200 -16.44 -3.91 -15.22
C VAL A 200 -17.85 -4.19 -15.68
N ASP A 201 -18.79 -4.31 -14.73
CA ASP A 201 -20.20 -4.64 -15.09
C ASP A 201 -20.96 -3.40 -15.58
N ASP A 202 -20.71 -2.22 -15.02
CA ASP A 202 -21.34 -0.95 -15.42
C ASP A 202 -20.25 0.11 -15.62
N PHE A 203 -19.83 0.27 -16.86
CA PHE A 203 -18.83 1.25 -17.24
C PHE A 203 -19.48 2.49 -17.84
N GLU A 204 -19.22 3.63 -17.25
CA GLU A 204 -19.66 4.94 -17.71
C GLU A 204 -18.46 5.81 -18.08
N LEU A 205 -18.48 6.35 -19.30
CA LEU A 205 -17.45 7.24 -19.83
C LEU A 205 -18.07 8.53 -20.33
N ARG A 206 -17.65 9.67 -19.79
CA ARG A 206 -18.17 11.00 -20.17
C ARG A 206 -19.70 11.10 -20.06
N GLY A 207 -20.30 10.51 -19.04
CA GLY A 207 -21.75 10.48 -18.86
C GLY A 207 -22.49 9.55 -19.83
N LYS A 208 -21.79 8.75 -20.63
CA LYS A 208 -22.37 7.73 -21.50
C LYS A 208 -22.13 6.35 -20.91
N ARG A 209 -23.22 5.63 -20.68
CA ARG A 209 -23.19 4.24 -20.23
C ARG A 209 -22.77 3.33 -21.37
N LEU A 210 -21.65 2.65 -21.23
CA LEU A 210 -21.12 1.70 -22.21
C LEU A 210 -21.47 0.25 -21.85
N GLY A 211 -21.92 0.02 -20.60
CA GLY A 211 -22.28 -1.30 -20.10
C GLY A 211 -21.05 -2.10 -19.66
N ARG A 212 -21.09 -3.42 -19.87
CA ARG A 212 -20.04 -4.34 -19.44
C ARG A 212 -18.82 -4.25 -20.35
N VAL A 213 -17.65 -4.15 -19.73
CA VAL A 213 -16.35 -4.11 -20.40
C VAL A 213 -15.43 -5.17 -19.81
N GLU A 214 -14.70 -5.90 -20.67
CA GLU A 214 -13.71 -6.92 -20.30
C GLU A 214 -12.40 -6.62 -21.06
N MET A 215 -11.27 -6.71 -20.33
CA MET A 215 -9.90 -6.49 -20.85
C MET A 215 -8.96 -7.52 -20.29
#